data_5c22f8ac816116d49de498e1073198d6
#
_entry.id   5c22f8ac816116d49de498e1073198d6
#
_cell.length_a   1.000
_cell.length_b   1.000
_cell.length_c   1.000
_cell.angle_alpha   90.00
_cell.angle_beta   90.00
_cell.angle_gamma   90.00
#
_symmetry.space_group_name_H-M   'P 1'
#
loop_
_entity.id
_entity.type
_entity.pdbx_description
1 polymer ?
#
loop_
_entity_poly.entity_id
_entity_poly.type
_entity_poly.pdbx_seq_one_letter_code
_entity_poly.pdbx_strand_id
1 'polypeptide(L)'
;FLLSLYHTFPKLQGKRLWLAGESYAGKFIPYMADWIYKHEAENQRAGIHLHGINMIDGFFMDDIIGKELPSMQFAQQHYRSMNISEADMSALEAKAQKIGIADYVEKYLHYPPKGPLPVPRGLNKSESVYSAFKKLAKKANPCFSPFYVIATAPCPLNSMGQNVTSEKAFPHNYFNDMPSIKPIIHADNKTYLSCSRAKPFKIMKKLHTQFPIHTVLPGVIEKSNRTIIQHGKLDYIMLVNGTSLAIQNMTWAGAQGFQSKPNKTLLVDGETAGLYHSERKLSLVQVDRASHMIAAYKPKPAYKLLQFLLGQIEEEDLIKA
;
A
#
# COMPACT_ATOMS: atom_id res chain seq x y z
N PHE A 1 17.08 -11.96 13.94
CA PHE A 1 17.76 -10.95 13.13
C PHE A 1 18.05 -9.68 13.95
N LEU A 2 17.04 -8.96 14.49
CA LEU A 2 17.25 -7.69 15.22
C LEU A 2 18.19 -7.85 16.41
N LEU A 3 18.03 -8.90 17.23
CA LEU A 3 18.94 -9.17 18.35
C LEU A 3 20.39 -9.30 17.88
N SER A 4 20.63 -10.06 16.80
CA SER A 4 21.98 -10.21 16.22
C SER A 4 22.50 -8.88 15.65
N LEU A 5 21.64 -8.10 14.98
CA LEU A 5 21.99 -6.79 14.43
C LEU A 5 22.44 -5.82 15.53
N TYR A 6 21.66 -5.72 16.61
CA TYR A 6 21.96 -4.81 17.72
C TYR A 6 23.16 -5.28 18.56
N HIS A 7 23.39 -6.60 18.63
CA HIS A 7 24.62 -7.14 19.18
C HIS A 7 25.85 -6.77 18.34
N THR A 8 25.74 -6.92 17.00
CA THR A 8 26.85 -6.60 16.07
C THR A 8 27.12 -5.10 15.98
N PHE A 9 26.09 -4.28 16.11
CA PHE A 9 26.16 -2.83 16.03
C PHE A 9 25.63 -2.16 17.30
N PRO A 10 26.40 -2.15 18.41
CA PRO A 10 25.92 -1.65 19.71
C PRO A 10 25.50 -0.16 19.68
N LYS A 11 26.00 0.63 18.74
CA LYS A 11 25.59 2.05 18.55
C LYS A 11 24.12 2.20 18.17
N LEU A 12 23.42 1.13 17.76
CA LEU A 12 21.99 1.12 17.50
C LEU A 12 21.16 1.02 18.78
N GLN A 13 21.73 0.51 19.87
CA GLN A 13 21.01 0.31 21.14
C GLN A 13 20.49 1.67 21.66
N GLY A 14 19.24 1.65 22.13
CA GLY A 14 18.54 2.83 22.63
C GLY A 14 18.05 3.80 21.56
N LYS A 15 18.35 3.55 20.29
CA LYS A 15 17.79 4.36 19.18
C LYS A 15 16.36 3.92 18.86
N ARG A 16 15.54 4.87 18.42
CA ARG A 16 14.18 4.61 17.96
C ARG A 16 14.20 3.74 16.73
N LEU A 17 13.49 2.60 16.76
CA LEU A 17 13.27 1.72 15.61
C LEU A 17 11.93 2.07 14.96
N TRP A 18 11.92 2.12 13.64
CA TRP A 18 10.72 2.26 12.82
C TRP A 18 10.68 1.15 11.80
N LEU A 19 9.51 0.57 11.57
CA LEU A 19 9.32 -0.40 10.48
C LEU A 19 8.58 0.28 9.34
N ALA A 20 9.20 0.36 8.18
CA ALA A 20 8.62 0.96 7.00
C ALA A 20 8.73 0.04 5.80
N GLY A 21 7.72 0.04 4.93
CA GLY A 21 7.76 -0.76 3.72
C GLY A 21 6.53 -0.57 2.84
N GLU A 22 6.66 -1.06 1.61
CA GLU A 22 5.72 -0.88 0.52
C GLU A 22 5.04 -2.19 0.15
N SER A 23 3.81 -2.10 -0.40
CA SER A 23 3.11 -3.21 -1.03
C SER A 23 2.85 -4.38 -0.07
N TYR A 24 3.39 -5.56 -0.35
CA TYR A 24 3.21 -6.75 0.50
C TYR A 24 3.81 -6.58 1.92
N ALA A 25 4.67 -5.60 2.14
CA ALA A 25 5.13 -5.22 3.47
C ALA A 25 3.99 -4.78 4.39
N GLY A 26 2.87 -4.30 3.84
CA GLY A 26 1.63 -4.08 4.59
C GLY A 26 1.11 -5.31 5.34
N LYS A 27 1.47 -6.51 4.87
CA LYS A 27 1.20 -7.77 5.59
C LYS A 27 2.29 -8.12 6.58
N PHE A 28 3.56 -7.88 6.25
CA PHE A 28 4.68 -8.26 7.11
C PHE A 28 4.86 -7.33 8.31
N ILE A 29 4.81 -6.03 8.09
CA ILE A 29 5.11 -5.02 9.12
C ILE A 29 4.21 -5.14 10.36
N PRO A 30 2.88 -5.24 10.25
CA PRO A 30 2.05 -5.36 11.44
C PRO A 30 2.35 -6.63 12.26
N TYR A 31 2.61 -7.76 11.61
CA TYR A 31 2.98 -8.98 12.33
C TYR A 31 4.36 -8.89 12.99
N MET A 32 5.34 -8.25 12.32
CA MET A 32 6.65 -8.00 12.91
C MET A 32 6.54 -7.06 14.12
N ALA A 33 5.76 -6.00 13.99
CA ALA A 33 5.52 -5.04 15.07
C ALA A 33 4.78 -5.68 16.26
N ASP A 34 3.75 -6.46 16.01
CA ASP A 34 3.01 -7.20 17.04
C ASP A 34 3.94 -8.15 17.81
N TRP A 35 4.81 -8.86 17.09
CA TRP A 35 5.79 -9.73 17.72
C TRP A 35 6.76 -8.95 18.62
N ILE A 36 7.30 -7.82 18.13
CA ILE A 36 8.22 -6.98 18.90
C ILE A 36 7.52 -6.44 20.17
N TYR A 37 6.29 -5.98 20.08
CA TYR A 37 5.53 -5.49 21.23
C TYR A 37 5.14 -6.59 22.21
N LYS A 38 4.89 -7.81 21.76
CA LYS A 38 4.63 -8.97 22.64
C LYS A 38 5.87 -9.43 23.39
N HIS A 39 7.06 -9.17 22.86
CA HIS A 39 8.36 -9.50 23.47
C HIS A 39 9.10 -8.24 23.94
N GLU A 40 8.36 -7.25 24.40
CA GLU A 40 8.90 -5.91 24.73
C GLU A 40 10.03 -5.98 25.77
N ALA A 41 9.87 -6.74 26.83
CA ALA A 41 10.88 -6.86 27.89
C ALA A 41 12.22 -7.44 27.39
N GLU A 42 12.19 -8.40 26.47
CA GLU A 42 13.39 -8.97 25.83
C GLU A 42 14.04 -7.95 24.88
N ASN A 43 13.22 -7.32 24.06
CA ASN A 43 13.68 -6.33 23.09
C ASN A 43 14.29 -5.10 23.77
N GLN A 44 13.68 -4.60 24.85
CA GLN A 44 14.19 -3.47 25.61
C GLN A 44 15.55 -3.79 26.26
N ARG A 45 15.74 -5.01 26.81
CA ARG A 45 17.05 -5.43 27.32
C ARG A 45 18.14 -5.45 26.24
N ALA A 46 17.77 -5.71 25.00
CA ALA A 46 18.66 -5.63 23.84
C ALA A 46 18.80 -4.22 23.26
N GLY A 47 18.17 -3.21 23.87
CA GLY A 47 18.17 -1.83 23.40
C GLY A 47 17.32 -1.58 22.15
N ILE A 48 16.36 -2.47 21.85
CA ILE A 48 15.44 -2.37 20.71
C ILE A 48 14.15 -1.70 21.15
N HIS A 49 13.85 -0.51 20.59
CA HIS A 49 12.68 0.29 20.94
C HIS A 49 11.86 0.60 19.68
N LEU A 50 10.82 -0.21 19.40
CA LEU A 50 9.92 0.06 18.28
C LEU A 50 9.03 1.26 18.60
N HIS A 51 9.12 2.31 17.77
CA HIS A 51 8.40 3.57 17.94
C HIS A 51 7.12 3.63 17.10
N GLY A 52 7.13 3.00 15.92
CA GLY A 52 5.95 2.97 15.08
C GLY A 52 6.21 2.33 13.72
N ILE A 53 5.18 2.39 12.88
CA ILE A 53 5.19 1.74 11.58
C ILE A 53 4.72 2.67 10.47
N ASN A 54 5.19 2.40 9.25
CA ASN A 54 4.74 3.07 8.05
C ASN A 54 4.48 2.04 6.94
N MET A 55 3.27 2.02 6.40
CA MET A 55 2.88 1.16 5.29
C MET A 55 2.54 2.01 4.07
N ILE A 56 3.23 1.77 2.96
CA ILE A 56 3.09 2.50 1.71
C ILE A 56 2.39 1.59 0.71
N ASP A 57 1.20 2.00 0.22
CA ASP A 57 0.37 1.22 -0.70
C ASP A 57 0.25 -0.25 -0.24
N GLY A 58 -0.04 -0.41 1.07
CA GLY A 58 0.14 -1.65 1.81
C GLY A 58 -0.97 -2.68 1.58
N PHE A 59 -0.57 -3.95 1.42
CA PHE A 59 -1.49 -5.09 1.33
C PHE A 59 -1.82 -5.63 2.73
N PHE A 60 -2.61 -4.92 3.50
CA PHE A 60 -3.01 -5.28 4.87
C PHE A 60 -4.47 -5.72 5.02
N MET A 61 -5.25 -5.70 3.92
CA MET A 61 -6.63 -6.15 3.79
C MET A 61 -6.77 -7.17 2.65
N ASP A 62 -7.92 -7.85 2.57
CA ASP A 62 -8.20 -8.79 1.49
C ASP A 62 -8.48 -8.10 0.14
N ASP A 63 -8.42 -8.87 -0.94
CA ASP A 63 -8.61 -8.39 -2.31
C ASP A 63 -10.04 -7.87 -2.58
N ILE A 64 -11.03 -8.32 -1.83
CA ILE A 64 -12.41 -7.86 -2.00
C ILE A 64 -12.48 -6.40 -1.57
N ILE A 65 -12.06 -6.08 -0.35
CA ILE A 65 -12.08 -4.72 0.19
C ILE A 65 -11.06 -3.84 -0.53
N GLY A 66 -9.84 -4.34 -0.73
CA GLY A 66 -8.73 -3.55 -1.30
C GLY A 66 -8.85 -3.26 -2.79
N LYS A 67 -9.54 -4.10 -3.55
CA LYS A 67 -9.58 -4.06 -5.02
C LYS A 67 -10.99 -4.06 -5.60
N GLU A 68 -11.82 -5.06 -5.25
CA GLU A 68 -13.07 -5.27 -5.97
C GLU A 68 -14.12 -4.23 -5.62
N LEU A 69 -14.40 -4.00 -4.33
CA LEU A 69 -15.44 -3.07 -3.89
C LEU A 69 -15.24 -1.62 -4.38
N PRO A 70 -14.01 -1.06 -4.41
CA PRO A 70 -13.78 0.30 -4.90
C PRO A 70 -13.54 0.38 -6.41
N SER A 71 -13.51 -0.74 -7.15
CA SER A 71 -13.05 -0.77 -8.54
C SER A 71 -13.92 0.04 -9.50
N MET A 72 -15.25 0.04 -9.32
CA MET A 72 -16.13 0.78 -10.21
C MET A 72 -15.97 2.29 -10.04
N GLN A 73 -15.83 2.78 -8.80
CA GLN A 73 -15.60 4.21 -8.57
C GLN A 73 -14.25 4.66 -9.15
N PHE A 74 -13.18 3.84 -8.99
CA PHE A 74 -11.91 4.14 -9.63
C PHE A 74 -12.05 4.22 -11.16
N ALA A 75 -12.77 3.28 -11.75
CA ALA A 75 -13.03 3.27 -13.19
C ALA A 75 -13.76 4.55 -13.63
N GLN A 76 -14.83 4.96 -12.95
CA GLN A 76 -15.59 6.19 -13.23
C GLN A 76 -14.72 7.44 -13.15
N GLN A 77 -13.77 7.50 -12.22
CA GLN A 77 -12.89 8.66 -12.05
C GLN A 77 -11.79 8.75 -13.11
N HIS A 78 -11.38 7.63 -13.72
CA HIS A 78 -10.15 7.58 -14.52
C HIS A 78 -10.31 7.11 -15.97
N TYR A 79 -11.47 6.57 -16.38
CA TYR A 79 -11.63 5.98 -17.72
C TYR A 79 -11.34 6.94 -18.86
N ARG A 80 -11.75 8.22 -18.73
CA ARG A 80 -11.52 9.24 -19.77
C ARG A 80 -10.04 9.56 -19.94
N SER A 81 -9.31 9.71 -18.84
CA SER A 81 -7.86 9.94 -18.86
C SER A 81 -7.08 8.73 -19.38
N MET A 82 -7.70 7.56 -19.39
CA MET A 82 -7.14 6.30 -19.93
C MET A 82 -7.63 5.99 -21.36
N ASN A 83 -8.41 6.88 -22.01
CA ASN A 83 -9.00 6.68 -23.34
C ASN A 83 -9.87 5.41 -23.44
N ILE A 84 -10.57 5.04 -22.37
CA ILE A 84 -11.56 3.95 -22.37
C ILE A 84 -12.89 4.55 -22.87
N SER A 85 -13.56 3.84 -23.78
CA SER A 85 -14.80 4.32 -24.41
C SER A 85 -15.99 4.33 -23.43
N GLU A 86 -16.98 5.22 -23.68
CA GLU A 86 -18.24 5.24 -22.92
C GLU A 86 -19.00 3.92 -23.04
N ALA A 87 -18.94 3.25 -24.21
CA ALA A 87 -19.58 1.94 -24.40
C ALA A 87 -18.95 0.86 -23.53
N ASP A 88 -17.59 0.80 -23.45
CA ASP A 88 -16.88 -0.11 -22.57
C ASP A 88 -17.20 0.16 -21.09
N MET A 89 -17.34 1.44 -20.71
CA MET A 89 -17.70 1.84 -19.35
C MET A 89 -19.13 1.48 -18.99
N SER A 90 -20.10 1.67 -19.91
CA SER A 90 -21.51 1.28 -19.70
C SER A 90 -21.62 -0.23 -19.49
N ALA A 91 -20.88 -1.02 -20.26
CA ALA A 91 -20.84 -2.49 -20.07
C ALA A 91 -20.22 -2.89 -18.71
N LEU A 92 -19.16 -2.17 -18.27
CA LEU A 92 -18.54 -2.39 -16.97
C LEU A 92 -19.49 -2.02 -15.82
N GLU A 93 -20.23 -0.92 -15.95
CA GLU A 93 -21.22 -0.47 -14.98
C GLU A 93 -22.39 -1.45 -14.83
N ALA A 94 -22.94 -1.95 -15.95
CA ALA A 94 -23.97 -2.99 -15.92
C ALA A 94 -23.47 -4.24 -15.17
N LYS A 95 -22.19 -4.61 -15.36
CA LYS A 95 -21.57 -5.70 -14.61
C LYS A 95 -21.46 -5.38 -13.11
N ALA A 96 -21.03 -4.17 -12.75
CA ALA A 96 -20.92 -3.71 -11.38
C ALA A 96 -22.29 -3.66 -10.67
N GLN A 97 -23.34 -3.24 -11.37
CA GLN A 97 -24.73 -3.24 -10.89
C GLN A 97 -25.19 -4.67 -10.58
N LYS A 98 -24.97 -5.60 -11.52
CA LYS A 98 -25.35 -7.02 -11.35
C LYS A 98 -24.78 -7.65 -10.08
N ILE A 99 -23.54 -7.29 -9.71
CA ILE A 99 -22.86 -7.84 -8.51
C ILE A 99 -22.97 -6.93 -7.27
N GLY A 100 -23.64 -5.77 -7.39
CA GLY A 100 -23.96 -4.90 -6.27
C GLY A 100 -22.81 -4.03 -5.78
N ILE A 101 -21.88 -3.61 -6.67
CA ILE A 101 -20.74 -2.75 -6.32
C ILE A 101 -20.66 -1.44 -7.12
N ALA A 102 -21.66 -1.14 -7.95
CA ALA A 102 -21.63 0.05 -8.83
C ALA A 102 -21.46 1.37 -8.05
N ASP A 103 -22.12 1.48 -6.91
CA ASP A 103 -22.16 2.64 -6.02
C ASP A 103 -21.60 2.33 -4.61
N TYR A 104 -20.83 1.24 -4.48
CA TYR A 104 -20.45 0.69 -3.17
C TYR A 104 -19.71 1.69 -2.28
N VAL A 105 -18.74 2.43 -2.84
CA VAL A 105 -17.94 3.39 -2.06
C VAL A 105 -18.82 4.56 -1.60
N GLU A 106 -19.68 5.08 -2.47
CA GLU A 106 -20.62 6.17 -2.12
C GLU A 106 -21.57 5.74 -1.00
N LYS A 107 -22.06 4.49 -1.09
CA LYS A 107 -23.07 3.95 -0.18
C LYS A 107 -22.52 3.52 1.18
N TYR A 108 -21.25 3.12 1.27
CA TYR A 108 -20.71 2.49 2.49
C TYR A 108 -19.46 3.17 3.08
N LEU A 109 -18.78 4.04 2.35
CA LEU A 109 -17.64 4.79 2.90
C LEU A 109 -18.15 6.02 3.67
N HIS A 110 -18.52 5.82 4.92
CA HIS A 110 -19.05 6.86 5.79
C HIS A 110 -18.07 7.27 6.89
N TYR A 111 -18.20 8.53 7.33
CA TYR A 111 -17.46 9.12 8.44
C TYR A 111 -18.43 9.85 9.38
N PRO A 112 -18.71 9.34 10.59
CA PRO A 112 -18.25 8.05 11.14
C PRO A 112 -18.84 6.83 10.40
N PRO A 113 -18.24 5.64 10.58
CA PRO A 113 -18.78 4.40 10.02
C PRO A 113 -20.18 4.09 10.57
N LYS A 114 -21.02 3.46 9.75
CA LYS A 114 -22.38 3.03 10.13
C LYS A 114 -22.47 1.53 10.48
N GLY A 115 -21.35 0.92 10.84
CA GLY A 115 -21.22 -0.49 11.16
C GLY A 115 -20.33 -1.25 10.17
N PRO A 116 -20.27 -2.60 10.27
CA PRO A 116 -19.44 -3.43 9.42
C PRO A 116 -19.82 -3.31 7.94
N LEU A 117 -18.82 -3.41 7.06
CA LEU A 117 -19.04 -3.36 5.61
C LEU A 117 -19.78 -4.63 5.15
N PRO A 118 -20.92 -4.52 4.43
CA PRO A 118 -21.59 -5.66 3.88
C PRO A 118 -20.81 -6.21 2.68
N VAL A 119 -20.67 -7.53 2.60
CA VAL A 119 -20.07 -8.19 1.43
C VAL A 119 -21.18 -8.57 0.45
N PRO A 120 -21.19 -8.02 -0.79
CA PRO A 120 -22.20 -8.36 -1.79
C PRO A 120 -22.19 -9.86 -2.16
N ARG A 121 -23.37 -10.46 -2.24
CA ARG A 121 -23.51 -11.90 -2.50
C ARG A 121 -23.06 -12.34 -3.90
N GLY A 122 -23.08 -11.41 -4.87
CA GLY A 122 -22.74 -11.68 -6.28
C GLY A 122 -21.24 -11.72 -6.58
N LEU A 123 -20.37 -11.48 -5.58
CA LEU A 123 -18.93 -11.44 -5.79
C LEU A 123 -18.36 -12.83 -6.07
N ASN A 124 -17.83 -13.01 -7.27
CA ASN A 124 -17.06 -14.18 -7.65
C ASN A 124 -15.92 -13.77 -8.61
N LYS A 125 -14.90 -14.63 -8.75
CA LYS A 125 -13.71 -14.31 -9.56
C LYS A 125 -14.02 -14.13 -11.06
N SER A 126 -15.06 -14.80 -11.59
CA SER A 126 -15.44 -14.72 -13.00
C SER A 126 -16.16 -13.39 -13.33
N GLU A 127 -16.73 -12.75 -12.33
CA GLU A 127 -17.49 -11.50 -12.46
C GLU A 127 -16.71 -10.25 -12.02
N SER A 128 -15.40 -10.36 -11.78
CA SER A 128 -14.57 -9.27 -11.26
C SER A 128 -14.57 -8.02 -12.15
N VAL A 129 -15.04 -6.90 -11.61
CA VAL A 129 -15.01 -5.57 -12.22
C VAL A 129 -13.59 -5.04 -12.26
N TYR A 130 -12.80 -5.24 -11.19
CA TYR A 130 -11.38 -4.93 -11.16
C TYR A 130 -10.62 -5.56 -12.33
N SER A 131 -10.80 -6.86 -12.55
CA SER A 131 -10.13 -7.58 -13.64
C SER A 131 -10.62 -7.13 -15.02
N ALA A 132 -11.91 -6.81 -15.15
CA ALA A 132 -12.49 -6.31 -16.40
C ALA A 132 -11.93 -4.93 -16.76
N PHE A 133 -11.92 -3.98 -15.83
CA PHE A 133 -11.32 -2.66 -16.06
C PHE A 133 -9.84 -2.74 -16.41
N LYS A 134 -9.06 -3.59 -15.71
CA LYS A 134 -7.64 -3.83 -16.04
C LYS A 134 -7.45 -4.24 -17.51
N LYS A 135 -8.34 -5.09 -18.04
CA LYS A 135 -8.30 -5.51 -19.45
C LYS A 135 -8.60 -4.34 -20.40
N LEU A 136 -9.61 -3.53 -20.09
CA LEU A 136 -9.95 -2.34 -20.87
C LEU A 136 -8.81 -1.33 -20.88
N ALA A 137 -8.22 -1.04 -19.72
CA ALA A 137 -7.09 -0.13 -19.59
C ALA A 137 -5.86 -0.61 -20.40
N LYS A 138 -5.53 -1.91 -20.35
CA LYS A 138 -4.46 -2.49 -21.18
C LYS A 138 -4.75 -2.41 -22.68
N LYS A 139 -6.01 -2.56 -23.09
CA LYS A 139 -6.44 -2.42 -24.49
C LYS A 139 -6.31 -0.98 -24.98
N ALA A 140 -6.70 -0.02 -24.15
CA ALA A 140 -6.69 1.40 -24.47
C ALA A 140 -5.27 2.01 -24.43
N ASN A 141 -4.40 1.52 -23.53
CA ASN A 141 -3.06 2.04 -23.33
C ASN A 141 -2.03 0.89 -23.25
N PRO A 142 -1.21 0.67 -24.29
CA PRO A 142 -0.15 -0.36 -24.30
C PRO A 142 0.88 -0.21 -23.15
N CYS A 143 1.06 1.01 -22.63
CA CYS A 143 1.95 1.30 -21.51
C CYS A 143 1.27 1.14 -20.13
N PHE A 144 -0.02 0.81 -20.10
CA PHE A 144 -0.73 0.63 -18.84
C PHE A 144 -0.04 -0.39 -17.93
N SER A 145 0.26 0.04 -16.73
CA SER A 145 0.70 -0.82 -15.64
C SER A 145 -0.18 -0.56 -14.42
N PRO A 146 -0.65 -1.58 -13.71
CA PRO A 146 -1.38 -1.36 -12.47
C PRO A 146 -0.52 -0.66 -11.38
N PHE A 147 0.81 -0.71 -11.52
CA PHE A 147 1.76 0.02 -10.66
C PHE A 147 1.92 1.49 -11.06
N TYR A 148 1.54 1.87 -12.29
CA TYR A 148 1.66 3.23 -12.80
C TYR A 148 0.63 3.48 -13.91
N VAL A 149 -0.60 3.76 -13.51
CA VAL A 149 -1.76 3.80 -14.42
C VAL A 149 -1.72 4.92 -15.46
N ILE A 150 -0.97 6.01 -15.19
CA ILE A 150 -0.82 7.15 -16.09
C ILE A 150 0.41 7.06 -17.00
N ALA A 151 1.04 5.87 -17.10
CA ALA A 151 2.16 5.67 -18.01
C ALA A 151 1.74 5.92 -19.46
N THR A 152 2.56 6.67 -20.21
CA THR A 152 2.37 6.98 -21.63
C THR A 152 3.59 6.54 -22.44
N ALA A 153 3.46 6.50 -23.76
CA ALA A 153 4.59 6.18 -24.65
C ALA A 153 5.63 7.32 -24.64
N PRO A 154 6.96 7.01 -24.66
CA PRO A 154 7.52 5.67 -24.53
C PRO A 154 7.27 5.10 -23.13
N CYS A 155 6.94 3.79 -23.07
CA CYS A 155 6.60 3.18 -21.78
C CYS A 155 7.77 3.31 -20.80
N PRO A 156 7.52 3.78 -19.57
CA PRO A 156 8.59 4.07 -18.64
C PRO A 156 9.34 2.80 -18.21
N LEU A 157 10.63 2.97 -17.94
CA LEU A 157 11.47 1.95 -17.35
C LEU A 157 11.48 2.13 -15.82
N ASN A 158 11.58 1.04 -15.07
CA ASN A 158 11.86 1.11 -13.66
C ASN A 158 13.34 1.47 -13.39
N SER A 159 13.70 1.66 -12.12
CA SER A 159 15.08 2.00 -11.72
C SER A 159 16.14 0.95 -12.12
N MET A 160 15.70 -0.25 -12.51
CA MET A 160 16.56 -1.35 -12.99
C MET A 160 16.63 -1.40 -14.52
N GLY A 161 16.15 -0.38 -15.24
CA GLY A 161 16.13 -0.32 -16.70
C GLY A 161 15.10 -1.25 -17.36
N GLN A 162 14.10 -1.72 -16.62
CA GLN A 162 13.10 -2.67 -17.09
C GLN A 162 11.79 -1.94 -17.43
N ASN A 163 11.09 -2.41 -18.46
CA ASN A 163 9.78 -1.88 -18.82
C ASN A 163 8.74 -2.29 -17.76
N VAL A 164 8.11 -1.32 -17.12
CA VAL A 164 7.12 -1.54 -16.04
C VAL A 164 5.85 -2.24 -16.51
N THR A 165 5.60 -2.31 -17.82
CA THR A 165 4.41 -2.97 -18.39
C THR A 165 4.61 -4.45 -18.69
N SER A 166 5.85 -4.91 -18.74
CA SER A 166 6.18 -6.31 -19.07
C SER A 166 6.13 -7.20 -17.83
N GLU A 167 5.30 -8.23 -17.87
CA GLU A 167 5.28 -9.29 -16.85
C GLU A 167 6.32 -10.40 -17.14
N LYS A 168 7.02 -10.31 -18.29
CA LYS A 168 8.02 -11.32 -18.66
C LYS A 168 9.30 -11.07 -17.87
N ALA A 169 9.88 -12.15 -17.35
CA ALA A 169 11.21 -12.10 -16.78
C ALA A 169 12.18 -11.57 -17.83
N PHE A 170 12.91 -10.53 -17.50
CA PHE A 170 13.79 -9.87 -18.44
C PHE A 170 15.02 -10.71 -18.69
N PRO A 171 15.39 -10.97 -19.97
CA PRO A 171 16.64 -11.64 -20.28
C PRO A 171 17.85 -10.82 -19.83
N HIS A 172 17.74 -9.49 -19.85
CA HIS A 172 18.76 -8.57 -19.37
C HIS A 172 18.38 -8.01 -18.02
N ASN A 173 19.21 -8.25 -17.04
CA ASN A 173 19.03 -7.77 -15.67
C ASN A 173 20.39 -7.37 -15.11
N TYR A 174 20.45 -6.20 -14.53
CA TYR A 174 21.66 -5.62 -13.97
C TYR A 174 22.47 -6.61 -13.10
N PHE A 175 21.81 -7.40 -12.25
CA PHE A 175 22.49 -8.37 -11.40
C PHE A 175 22.98 -9.63 -12.16
N ASN A 176 22.42 -9.93 -13.32
CA ASN A 176 22.87 -11.06 -14.14
C ASN A 176 23.92 -10.62 -15.16
N ASP A 177 23.76 -9.39 -15.70
CA ASP A 177 24.62 -8.85 -16.75
C ASP A 177 25.94 -8.30 -16.20
N MET A 178 26.01 -7.98 -14.89
CA MET A 178 27.20 -7.53 -14.18
C MET A 178 27.60 -8.49 -13.06
N PRO A 179 28.26 -9.60 -13.37
CA PRO A 179 28.59 -10.65 -12.40
C PRO A 179 29.48 -10.17 -11.25
N SER A 180 30.25 -9.08 -11.43
CA SER A 180 31.07 -8.45 -10.40
C SER A 180 30.28 -7.86 -9.23
N ILE A 181 28.97 -7.57 -9.39
CA ILE A 181 28.15 -6.98 -8.35
C ILE A 181 27.78 -7.96 -7.24
N LYS A 182 27.54 -9.22 -7.60
CA LYS A 182 27.14 -10.25 -6.61
C LYS A 182 28.14 -10.42 -5.47
N PRO A 183 29.46 -10.49 -5.70
CA PRO A 183 30.45 -10.51 -4.62
C PRO A 183 30.40 -9.23 -3.74
N ILE A 184 30.21 -8.05 -4.36
CA ILE A 184 30.18 -6.77 -3.63
C ILE A 184 29.00 -6.71 -2.65
N ILE A 185 27.83 -7.23 -3.04
CA ILE A 185 26.64 -7.26 -2.20
C ILE A 185 26.51 -8.56 -1.38
N HIS A 186 27.54 -9.39 -1.37
CA HIS A 186 27.57 -10.70 -0.69
C HIS A 186 26.41 -11.64 -1.10
N ALA A 187 25.97 -11.56 -2.36
CA ALA A 187 24.92 -12.42 -2.90
C ALA A 187 25.51 -13.70 -3.48
N ASP A 188 24.76 -14.82 -3.35
CA ASP A 188 25.08 -16.08 -3.98
C ASP A 188 25.22 -15.94 -5.51
N ASN A 189 26.07 -16.76 -6.12
CA ASN A 189 26.21 -16.81 -7.58
C ASN A 189 25.03 -17.58 -8.22
N LYS A 190 23.81 -17.13 -7.96
CA LYS A 190 22.56 -17.63 -8.56
C LYS A 190 22.01 -16.60 -9.54
N THR A 191 21.26 -17.08 -10.53
CA THR A 191 20.53 -16.17 -11.42
C THR A 191 19.53 -15.36 -10.64
N TYR A 192 19.61 -14.03 -10.74
CA TYR A 192 18.61 -13.16 -10.16
C TYR A 192 17.29 -13.27 -10.94
N LEU A 193 16.20 -13.41 -10.20
CA LEU A 193 14.85 -13.40 -10.76
C LEU A 193 14.08 -12.26 -10.08
N SER A 194 13.59 -11.32 -10.86
CA SER A 194 12.80 -10.18 -10.35
C SER A 194 11.50 -10.64 -9.69
N CYS A 195 10.94 -11.74 -10.18
CA CYS A 195 9.78 -12.39 -9.57
C CYS A 195 9.95 -13.91 -9.67
N SER A 196 10.14 -14.55 -8.53
CA SER A 196 10.23 -16.03 -8.48
C SER A 196 8.84 -16.65 -8.52
N ARG A 197 8.51 -17.33 -9.62
CA ARG A 197 7.36 -18.24 -9.67
C ARG A 197 7.64 -19.58 -8.99
N ALA A 198 8.90 -19.85 -8.69
CA ALA A 198 9.31 -21.06 -7.98
C ALA A 198 9.06 -20.86 -6.48
N LYS A 199 8.37 -21.68 -5.95
CA LYS A 199 7.90 -22.18 -4.64
C LYS A 199 8.75 -21.90 -3.37
N PRO A 200 9.48 -20.77 -3.15
CA PRO A 200 10.11 -20.54 -1.84
C PRO A 200 9.06 -20.48 -0.72
N PHE A 201 7.80 -20.24 -1.07
CA PHE A 201 6.69 -20.08 -0.15
C PHE A 201 5.76 -21.31 -0.08
N LYS A 202 6.26 -22.53 -0.34
CA LYS A 202 5.45 -23.76 -0.18
C LYS A 202 4.78 -23.87 1.19
N ILE A 203 5.45 -23.40 2.22
CA ILE A 203 4.94 -23.37 3.60
C ILE A 203 3.86 -22.31 3.77
N MET A 204 3.96 -21.16 3.11
CA MET A 204 2.98 -20.08 3.23
C MET A 204 1.61 -20.40 2.60
N LYS A 205 1.54 -21.35 1.66
CA LYS A 205 0.23 -21.87 1.20
C LYS A 205 -0.54 -22.62 2.28
N LYS A 206 0.15 -23.17 3.30
CA LYS A 206 -0.46 -23.84 4.45
C LYS A 206 -0.72 -22.92 5.63
N LEU A 207 0.02 -21.82 5.74
CA LEU A 207 -0.19 -20.79 6.74
C LEU A 207 -1.18 -19.76 6.16
N HIS A 208 -2.47 -20.00 6.29
CA HIS A 208 -3.52 -19.01 6.06
C HIS A 208 -3.40 -17.90 7.10
N THR A 209 -2.35 -17.08 7.02
CA THR A 209 -2.21 -15.90 7.84
C THR A 209 -3.34 -14.95 7.49
N GLN A 210 -4.19 -14.64 8.46
CA GLN A 210 -5.26 -13.67 8.30
C GLN A 210 -4.67 -12.30 7.91
N PHE A 211 -5.48 -11.44 7.33
CA PHE A 211 -5.03 -10.09 7.04
C PHE A 211 -4.87 -9.28 8.34
N PRO A 212 -3.78 -8.50 8.46
CA PRO A 212 -3.46 -7.77 9.70
C PRO A 212 -4.58 -6.86 10.19
N ILE A 213 -5.36 -6.30 9.28
CA ILE A 213 -6.51 -5.43 9.59
C ILE A 213 -7.52 -6.07 10.52
N HIS A 214 -7.69 -7.39 10.42
CA HIS A 214 -8.65 -8.17 11.22
C HIS A 214 -8.04 -8.79 12.48
N THR A 215 -6.73 -8.63 12.68
CA THR A 215 -6.00 -9.34 13.75
C THR A 215 -5.08 -8.44 14.55
N VAL A 216 -3.89 -8.19 14.04
CA VAL A 216 -2.81 -7.55 14.82
C VAL A 216 -2.74 -6.02 14.63
N LEU A 217 -3.19 -5.49 13.51
CA LEU A 217 -3.01 -4.07 13.18
C LEU A 217 -3.67 -3.12 14.20
N PRO A 218 -4.91 -3.38 14.69
CA PRO A 218 -5.51 -2.53 15.74
C PRO A 218 -4.61 -2.39 16.96
N GLY A 219 -4.16 -3.50 17.54
CA GLY A 219 -3.29 -3.49 18.72
C GLY A 219 -1.90 -2.89 18.45
N VAL A 220 -1.38 -3.03 17.24
CA VAL A 220 -0.12 -2.38 16.83
C VAL A 220 -0.29 -0.86 16.77
N ILE A 221 -1.40 -0.35 16.24
CA ILE A 221 -1.71 1.10 16.24
C ILE A 221 -1.76 1.64 17.66
N GLU A 222 -2.45 0.95 18.56
CA GLU A 222 -2.62 1.38 19.95
C GLU A 222 -1.28 1.46 20.71
N LYS A 223 -0.37 0.53 20.44
CA LYS A 223 0.96 0.46 21.08
C LYS A 223 2.00 1.37 20.43
N SER A 224 1.87 1.65 19.15
CA SER A 224 2.76 2.53 18.41
C SER A 224 2.63 3.98 18.87
N ASN A 225 3.72 4.73 18.86
CA ASN A 225 3.64 6.19 19.01
C ASN A 225 3.03 6.82 17.75
N ARG A 226 3.34 6.26 16.59
CA ARG A 226 2.83 6.74 15.30
C ARG A 226 2.69 5.58 14.32
N THR A 227 1.53 5.48 13.68
CA THR A 227 1.25 4.59 12.56
C THR A 227 0.87 5.41 11.34
N ILE A 228 1.56 5.25 10.23
CA ILE A 228 1.25 5.96 8.99
C ILE A 228 0.86 4.93 7.92
N ILE A 229 -0.26 5.16 7.26
CA ILE A 229 -0.67 4.49 6.04
C ILE A 229 -0.63 5.54 4.93
N GLN A 230 0.27 5.34 3.96
CA GLN A 230 0.37 6.18 2.77
C GLN A 230 -0.25 5.45 1.60
N HIS A 231 -0.98 6.16 0.73
CA HIS A 231 -1.59 5.58 -0.46
C HIS A 231 -1.55 6.53 -1.65
N GLY A 232 -1.01 6.07 -2.78
CA GLY A 232 -1.03 6.79 -4.04
C GLY A 232 -2.41 6.73 -4.68
N LYS A 233 -3.01 7.89 -5.02
CA LYS A 233 -4.37 7.93 -5.60
C LYS A 233 -4.50 7.27 -6.97
N LEU A 234 -3.39 7.01 -7.66
CA LEU A 234 -3.33 6.35 -8.96
C LEU A 234 -2.84 4.90 -8.89
N ASP A 235 -2.79 4.32 -7.69
CA ASP A 235 -2.47 2.91 -7.51
C ASP A 235 -3.64 2.03 -7.97
N TYR A 236 -3.37 1.09 -8.88
CA TYR A 236 -4.33 0.07 -9.31
C TYR A 236 -3.96 -1.34 -8.84
N ILE A 237 -2.88 -1.50 -8.08
CA ILE A 237 -2.58 -2.76 -7.38
C ILE A 237 -3.46 -2.88 -6.15
N MET A 238 -3.53 -1.78 -5.38
CA MET A 238 -4.45 -1.59 -4.25
C MET A 238 -5.14 -0.23 -4.46
N LEU A 239 -6.44 -0.18 -4.34
CA LEU A 239 -7.17 1.06 -4.59
C LEU A 239 -7.24 1.91 -3.31
N VAL A 240 -7.02 3.23 -3.43
CA VAL A 240 -7.01 4.16 -2.29
C VAL A 240 -8.31 4.11 -1.47
N ASN A 241 -9.46 3.96 -2.14
CA ASN A 241 -10.74 3.82 -1.46
C ASN A 241 -10.92 2.44 -0.82
N GLY A 242 -10.21 1.42 -1.29
CA GLY A 242 -10.10 0.12 -0.60
C GLY A 242 -9.39 0.26 0.74
N THR A 243 -8.28 1.00 0.79
CA THR A 243 -7.61 1.36 2.05
C THR A 243 -8.54 2.13 2.98
N SER A 244 -9.29 3.11 2.46
CA SER A 244 -10.26 3.87 3.26
C SER A 244 -11.39 3.00 3.78
N LEU A 245 -11.98 2.13 2.95
CA LEU A 245 -12.99 1.15 3.37
C LEU A 245 -12.46 0.20 4.45
N ALA A 246 -11.25 -0.30 4.29
CA ALA A 246 -10.62 -1.19 5.25
C ALA A 246 -10.44 -0.52 6.62
N ILE A 247 -9.94 0.72 6.65
CA ILE A 247 -9.80 1.50 7.88
C ILE A 247 -11.17 1.74 8.52
N GLN A 248 -12.19 2.10 7.73
CA GLN A 248 -13.55 2.32 8.25
C GLN A 248 -14.20 1.03 8.77
N ASN A 249 -13.75 -0.13 8.33
CA ASN A 249 -14.22 -1.43 8.83
C ASN A 249 -13.43 -1.95 10.05
N MET A 250 -12.32 -1.31 10.41
CA MET A 250 -11.46 -1.68 11.53
C MET A 250 -11.87 -0.95 12.81
N THR A 251 -11.78 -1.62 13.95
CA THR A 251 -11.99 -1.02 15.29
C THR A 251 -10.66 -0.98 16.03
N TRP A 252 -10.28 0.20 16.53
CA TRP A 252 -9.12 0.39 17.41
C TRP A 252 -9.38 1.53 18.41
N ALA A 253 -8.72 1.47 19.55
CA ALA A 253 -8.86 2.47 20.62
C ALA A 253 -10.35 2.84 20.92
N GLY A 254 -11.18 1.80 20.98
CA GLY A 254 -12.60 1.91 21.40
C GLY A 254 -13.59 2.41 20.34
N ALA A 255 -13.16 2.72 19.10
CA ALA A 255 -14.08 3.18 18.06
C ALA A 255 -13.78 2.56 16.68
N GLN A 256 -14.84 2.28 15.91
CA GLN A 256 -14.73 1.81 14.53
C GLN A 256 -14.36 2.98 13.61
N GLY A 257 -13.39 2.78 12.73
CA GLY A 257 -12.97 3.70 11.67
C GLY A 257 -12.58 5.10 12.16
N PHE A 258 -12.26 5.98 11.24
CA PHE A 258 -12.16 7.42 11.50
C PHE A 258 -13.54 8.03 11.73
N GLN A 259 -13.64 8.95 12.67
CA GLN A 259 -14.89 9.63 13.01
C GLN A 259 -15.16 10.83 12.10
N SER A 260 -14.11 11.39 11.48
CA SER A 260 -14.21 12.46 10.51
C SER A 260 -13.52 12.12 9.18
N LYS A 261 -14.05 12.71 8.11
CA LYS A 261 -13.55 12.47 6.75
C LYS A 261 -12.16 13.10 6.59
N PRO A 262 -11.20 12.42 5.92
CA PRO A 262 -9.94 13.04 5.51
C PRO A 262 -10.18 14.30 4.67
N ASN A 263 -9.76 15.46 5.20
CA ASN A 263 -10.03 16.76 4.58
C ASN A 263 -8.88 17.76 4.73
N LYS A 264 -7.85 17.44 5.53
CA LYS A 264 -6.67 18.31 5.65
C LYS A 264 -5.82 18.18 4.41
N THR A 265 -5.41 19.30 3.84
CA THR A 265 -4.52 19.31 2.66
C THR A 265 -3.09 19.01 3.08
N LEU A 266 -2.49 17.96 2.50
CA LEU A 266 -1.05 17.76 2.57
C LEU A 266 -0.35 18.79 1.70
N LEU A 267 0.52 19.59 2.29
CA LEU A 267 1.30 20.61 1.59
C LEU A 267 2.78 20.22 1.56
N VAL A 268 3.42 20.43 0.42
CA VAL A 268 4.86 20.22 0.20
C VAL A 268 5.40 21.38 -0.61
N ASP A 269 6.34 22.13 -0.05
CA ASP A 269 6.90 23.34 -0.68
C ASP A 269 5.80 24.33 -1.10
N GLY A 270 4.74 24.49 -0.28
CA GLY A 270 3.60 25.37 -0.55
C GLY A 270 2.57 24.82 -1.55
N GLU A 271 2.81 23.66 -2.16
CA GLU A 271 1.91 23.06 -3.16
C GLU A 271 1.07 21.92 -2.55
N THR A 272 -0.15 21.76 -3.03
CA THR A 272 -1.01 20.63 -2.68
C THR A 272 -0.41 19.31 -3.19
N ALA A 273 -0.13 18.40 -2.27
CA ALA A 273 0.42 17.10 -2.55
C ALA A 273 -0.55 15.94 -2.24
N GLY A 274 -1.69 16.22 -1.63
CA GLY A 274 -2.68 15.19 -1.32
C GLY A 274 -3.60 15.57 -0.16
N LEU A 275 -4.15 14.54 0.48
CA LEU A 275 -4.98 14.65 1.69
C LEU A 275 -4.30 13.94 2.85
N TYR A 276 -4.47 14.51 4.02
CA TYR A 276 -3.98 13.99 5.30
C TYR A 276 -5.12 13.91 6.32
N HIS A 277 -5.11 12.88 7.14
CA HIS A 277 -6.00 12.73 8.28
C HIS A 277 -5.33 11.90 9.38
N SER A 278 -5.54 12.26 10.63
CA SER A 278 -5.01 11.51 11.77
C SER A 278 -6.03 11.46 12.91
N GLU A 279 -6.23 10.27 13.44
CA GLU A 279 -7.00 10.01 14.66
C GLU A 279 -6.40 8.82 15.42
N ARG A 280 -6.32 8.94 16.75
CA ARG A 280 -5.96 7.81 17.62
C ARG A 280 -4.69 7.08 17.19
N LYS A 281 -3.61 7.87 16.92
CA LYS A 281 -2.27 7.41 16.49
C LYS A 281 -2.18 6.79 15.09
N LEU A 282 -3.27 6.75 14.32
CA LEU A 282 -3.28 6.35 12.93
C LEU A 282 -3.40 7.57 12.03
N SER A 283 -2.44 7.74 11.13
CA SER A 283 -2.47 8.73 10.06
C SER A 283 -2.70 8.05 8.71
N LEU A 284 -3.67 8.55 7.94
CA LEU A 284 -3.88 8.20 6.54
C LEU A 284 -3.44 9.36 5.66
N VAL A 285 -2.59 9.07 4.70
CA VAL A 285 -2.11 10.03 3.71
C VAL A 285 -2.43 9.52 2.31
N GLN A 286 -3.20 10.30 1.56
CA GLN A 286 -3.55 10.01 0.17
C GLN A 286 -2.75 10.96 -0.72
N VAL A 287 -1.75 10.44 -1.45
CA VAL A 287 -0.81 11.26 -2.24
C VAL A 287 -1.33 11.44 -3.66
N ASP A 288 -1.47 12.70 -4.06
CA ASP A 288 -1.96 13.07 -5.40
C ASP A 288 -0.91 12.72 -6.47
N ARG A 289 -1.40 12.25 -7.62
CA ARG A 289 -0.56 11.90 -8.78
C ARG A 289 0.57 10.90 -8.45
N ALA A 290 0.46 10.18 -7.32
CA ALA A 290 1.29 9.04 -7.01
C ALA A 290 0.56 7.75 -7.36
N SER A 291 1.32 6.75 -7.78
CA SER A 291 0.84 5.39 -7.99
C SER A 291 1.48 4.47 -6.94
N HIS A 292 1.60 3.17 -7.22
CA HIS A 292 2.01 2.14 -6.23
C HIS A 292 3.37 2.40 -5.55
N MET A 293 4.30 3.07 -6.21
CA MET A 293 5.64 3.38 -5.66
C MET A 293 5.75 4.87 -5.37
N ILE A 294 5.14 5.34 -4.26
CA ILE A 294 5.06 6.78 -3.94
C ILE A 294 6.43 7.45 -3.99
N ALA A 295 7.45 6.85 -3.37
CA ALA A 295 8.79 7.44 -3.31
C ALA A 295 9.44 7.64 -4.69
N ALA A 296 9.13 6.74 -5.65
CA ALA A 296 9.63 6.86 -7.02
C ALA A 296 8.93 7.97 -7.82
N TYR A 297 7.62 8.14 -7.63
CA TYR A 297 6.82 9.07 -8.42
C TYR A 297 6.65 10.45 -7.77
N LYS A 298 6.68 10.49 -6.44
CA LYS A 298 6.50 11.70 -5.62
C LYS A 298 7.53 11.74 -4.49
N PRO A 299 8.84 11.90 -4.81
CA PRO A 299 9.92 11.82 -3.80
C PRO A 299 9.81 12.91 -2.73
N LYS A 300 9.40 14.13 -3.06
CA LYS A 300 9.26 15.21 -2.07
C LYS A 300 8.18 14.94 -1.02
N PRO A 301 6.92 14.59 -1.39
CA PRO A 301 5.93 14.12 -0.42
C PRO A 301 6.42 12.91 0.40
N ALA A 302 7.03 11.91 -0.24
CA ALA A 302 7.57 10.75 0.47
C ALA A 302 8.63 11.12 1.51
N TYR A 303 9.53 12.06 1.17
CA TYR A 303 10.54 12.55 2.09
C TYR A 303 9.93 13.31 3.27
N LYS A 304 8.97 14.22 3.01
CA LYS A 304 8.27 14.95 4.08
C LYS A 304 7.54 13.98 5.04
N LEU A 305 6.92 12.94 4.50
CA LEU A 305 6.27 11.90 5.31
C LEU A 305 7.27 11.02 6.09
N LEU A 306 8.47 10.81 5.55
CA LEU A 306 9.56 10.17 6.28
C LEU A 306 10.04 11.04 7.45
N GLN A 307 10.20 12.35 7.25
CA GLN A 307 10.55 13.29 8.33
C GLN A 307 9.48 13.27 9.44
N PHE A 308 8.20 13.25 9.06
CA PHE A 308 7.10 13.11 10.00
C PHE A 308 7.14 11.77 10.74
N LEU A 309 7.37 10.65 10.06
CA LEU A 309 7.54 9.34 10.70
C LEU A 309 8.63 9.38 11.77
N LEU A 310 9.78 9.96 11.44
CA LEU A 310 10.94 10.03 12.32
C LEU A 310 10.81 11.05 13.46
N GLY A 311 9.73 11.86 13.48
CA GLY A 311 9.51 12.93 14.45
C GLY A 311 10.47 14.10 14.28
N GLN A 312 10.93 14.36 13.06
CA GLN A 312 11.73 15.53 12.69
C GLN A 312 10.85 16.75 12.40
N ILE A 313 9.60 16.49 12.04
CA ILE A 313 8.53 17.49 11.87
C ILE A 313 7.26 16.99 12.56
N GLU A 314 6.36 17.91 12.89
CA GLU A 314 5.08 17.58 13.52
C GLU A 314 3.91 17.62 12.51
N GLU A 315 2.70 17.29 12.98
CA GLU A 315 1.50 17.21 12.12
C GLU A 315 1.20 18.56 11.44
N GLU A 316 1.38 19.66 12.17
CA GLU A 316 1.15 21.00 11.66
C GLU A 316 2.02 21.34 10.45
N ASP A 317 3.24 20.80 10.41
CA ASP A 317 4.16 21.03 9.30
C ASP A 317 3.70 20.31 8.00
N LEU A 318 2.88 19.26 8.12
CA LEU A 318 2.31 18.58 6.97
C LEU A 318 1.23 19.40 6.26
N ILE A 319 0.54 20.28 6.98
CA ILE A 319 -0.65 21.02 6.52
C ILE A 319 -0.43 22.55 6.42
N LYS A 320 0.73 23.04 6.84
CA LYS A 320 1.14 24.43 6.67
C LYS A 320 1.98 24.61 5.39
N ALA A 321 1.78 25.76 4.73
CA ALA A 321 2.55 26.18 3.56
C ALA A 321 3.99 26.51 3.92
#